data_b19580cff880f44b7df469f213c70b86
#
_entry.id   b19580cff880f44b7df469f213c70b86
#
_cell.length_a   1.000
_cell.length_b   1.000
_cell.length_c   1.000
_cell.angle_alpha   90.00
_cell.angle_beta   90.00
_cell.angle_gamma   90.00
#
_symmetry.space_group_name_H-M   'P 1'
#
loop_
_entity.id
_entity.type
_entity.pdbx_description
1 polymer ?
#
loop_
_entity_poly.entity_id
_entity_poly.type
_entity_poly.pdbx_seq_one_letter_code
_entity_poly.pdbx_strand_id
1 'polypeptide(L)'
;AIEQAEIAAAENEVPVGAVIVRNNEIVATGRNRREQGKNALLHAETDVIYNACQKLGGWRLWNCEIYVTLEPCPMCAGAIINAHIPKVYFGAYDLKNGACGTITNLFQMPFNFKPESVGGIMQEECSKLLTDFFKNLRNKKS
;
A
#
# COMPACT_ATOMS: atom_id res chain seq x y z
N ALA A 1 -7.88 3.61 4.30
CA ALA A 1 -6.48 3.76 3.79
C ALA A 1 -6.04 5.23 3.79
N ILE A 2 -6.88 6.14 3.33
CA ILE A 2 -6.55 7.59 3.30
C ILE A 2 -6.25 8.10 4.71
N GLU A 3 -7.04 7.72 5.71
CA GLU A 3 -6.80 8.11 7.10
C GLU A 3 -5.40 7.68 7.57
N GLN A 4 -4.98 6.47 7.23
CA GLN A 4 -3.64 5.98 7.56
C GLN A 4 -2.54 6.79 6.84
N ALA A 5 -2.80 7.19 5.60
CA ALA A 5 -1.87 8.05 4.86
C ALA A 5 -1.73 9.42 5.52
N GLU A 6 -2.83 9.98 6.00
CA GLU A 6 -2.82 11.27 6.72
C GLU A 6 -2.03 11.18 8.02
N ILE A 7 -2.16 10.07 8.75
CA ILE A 7 -1.37 9.83 9.97
C ILE A 7 0.12 9.77 9.62
N ALA A 8 0.47 9.06 8.54
CA ALA A 8 1.86 8.99 8.07
C ALA A 8 2.41 10.39 7.77
N ALA A 9 1.66 11.22 7.04
CA ALA A 9 2.06 12.58 6.74
C ALA A 9 2.30 13.40 8.01
N ALA A 10 1.44 13.26 9.01
CA ALA A 10 1.60 13.95 10.29
C ALA A 10 2.86 13.50 11.04
N GLU A 11 3.37 12.31 10.75
CA GLU A 11 4.59 11.76 11.31
C GLU A 11 5.82 12.02 10.43
N ASN A 12 5.70 12.86 9.42
CA ASN A 12 6.75 13.19 8.44
C ASN A 12 7.18 12.00 7.58
N GLU A 13 6.28 11.03 7.40
CA GLU A 13 6.47 9.92 6.45
C GLU A 13 5.76 10.23 5.15
N VAL A 14 6.21 9.65 4.05
CA VAL A 14 5.48 9.74 2.78
C VAL A 14 4.07 9.19 3.00
N PRO A 15 3.01 9.94 2.64
CA PRO A 15 1.64 9.60 3.02
C PRO A 15 1.06 8.47 2.18
N VAL A 16 1.41 7.25 2.56
CA VAL A 16 0.83 6.04 2.01
C VAL A 16 0.21 5.26 3.16
N GLY A 17 -1.04 4.88 2.99
CA GLY A 17 -1.78 4.10 3.96
C GLY A 17 -2.44 2.90 3.30
N ALA A 18 -2.66 1.86 4.09
CA ALA A 18 -3.28 0.63 3.62
C ALA A 18 -4.19 0.03 4.68
N VAL A 19 -5.24 -0.66 4.23
CA VAL A 19 -6.10 -1.47 5.09
C VAL A 19 -6.31 -2.81 4.45
N ILE A 20 -6.47 -3.85 5.27
CA ILE A 20 -6.87 -5.18 4.81
C ILE A 20 -8.26 -5.45 5.37
N VAL A 21 -9.15 -5.90 4.49
CA VAL A 21 -10.57 -6.14 4.77
C VAL A 21 -10.89 -7.61 4.52
N ARG A 22 -11.68 -8.21 5.40
CA ARG A 22 -12.22 -9.55 5.24
C ARG A 22 -13.69 -9.53 5.68
N ASN A 23 -14.58 -10.03 4.81
CA ASN A 23 -16.03 -10.04 5.08
C ASN A 23 -16.57 -8.66 5.47
N ASN A 24 -16.15 -7.63 4.73
CA ASN A 24 -16.54 -6.22 4.93
C ASN A 24 -16.09 -5.62 6.28
N GLU A 25 -15.18 -6.28 6.99
CA GLU A 25 -14.62 -5.76 8.24
C GLU A 25 -13.14 -5.49 8.08
N ILE A 26 -12.66 -4.36 8.63
CA ILE A 26 -11.25 -4.04 8.63
C ILE A 26 -10.53 -4.99 9.60
N VAL A 27 -9.62 -5.78 9.07
CA VAL A 27 -8.79 -6.71 9.85
C VAL A 27 -7.58 -6.01 10.42
N ALA A 28 -6.94 -5.15 9.61
CA ALA A 28 -5.70 -4.50 9.99
C ALA A 28 -5.54 -3.20 9.20
N THR A 29 -4.76 -2.29 9.76
CA THR A 29 -4.35 -1.05 9.13
C THR A 29 -2.84 -0.98 9.09
N GLY A 30 -2.30 -0.19 8.16
CA GLY A 30 -0.87 0.01 8.04
C GLY A 30 -0.57 1.33 7.36
N ARG A 31 0.64 1.84 7.60
CA ARG A 31 1.10 3.08 6.99
C ARG A 31 2.61 3.04 6.80
N ASN A 32 3.09 3.89 5.92
CA ASN A 32 4.52 4.02 5.69
C ASN A 32 5.23 4.48 6.98
N ARG A 33 6.25 3.74 7.39
CA ARG A 33 7.06 4.02 8.59
C ARG A 33 8.56 3.92 8.30
N ARG A 34 8.95 4.10 7.06
CA ARG A 34 10.33 3.87 6.62
C ARG A 34 11.33 4.71 7.38
N GLU A 35 11.02 5.98 7.65
CA GLU A 35 11.91 6.89 8.38
C GLU A 35 11.93 6.59 9.87
N GLN A 36 10.76 6.45 10.50
CA GLN A 36 10.65 6.16 11.95
C GLN A 36 11.27 4.82 12.30
N GLY A 37 11.00 3.81 11.49
CA GLY A 37 11.51 2.45 11.71
C GLY A 37 12.92 2.25 11.21
N LYS A 38 13.49 3.22 10.49
CA LYS A 38 14.82 3.11 9.88
C LYS A 38 14.97 1.81 9.10
N ASN A 39 13.94 1.50 8.29
CA ASN A 39 13.84 0.22 7.63
C ASN A 39 13.18 0.39 6.26
N ALA A 40 13.92 0.06 5.21
CA ALA A 40 13.46 0.17 3.84
C ALA A 40 12.25 -0.72 3.52
N LEU A 41 11.99 -1.73 4.34
CA LEU A 41 10.87 -2.66 4.13
C LEU A 41 9.54 -2.14 4.70
N LEU A 42 9.54 -1.06 5.46
CA LEU A 42 8.35 -0.57 6.16
C LEU A 42 7.49 0.35 5.30
N HIS A 43 6.99 -0.17 4.21
CA HIS A 43 5.92 0.45 3.43
C HIS A 43 4.56 0.14 4.07
N ALA A 44 3.54 0.89 3.68
CA ALA A 44 2.18 0.69 4.20
C ALA A 44 1.70 -0.75 3.95
N GLU A 45 1.98 -1.29 2.78
CA GLU A 45 1.53 -2.62 2.39
C GLU A 45 2.20 -3.71 3.23
N THR A 46 3.51 -3.65 3.41
CA THR A 46 4.22 -4.62 4.25
C THR A 46 3.81 -4.50 5.71
N ASP A 47 3.57 -3.28 6.18
CA ASP A 47 3.08 -3.03 7.53
C ASP A 47 1.70 -3.67 7.76
N VAL A 48 0.76 -3.42 6.86
CA VAL A 48 -0.60 -3.95 7.01
C VAL A 48 -0.65 -5.48 6.85
N ILE A 49 0.18 -6.04 5.96
CA ILE A 49 0.26 -7.51 5.80
C ILE A 49 0.78 -8.15 7.08
N TYR A 50 1.84 -7.60 7.65
CA TYR A 50 2.36 -8.07 8.93
C TYR A 50 1.29 -8.05 10.01
N ASN A 51 0.59 -6.92 10.15
CA ASN A 51 -0.44 -6.76 11.16
C ASN A 51 -1.61 -7.72 10.95
N ALA A 52 -2.04 -7.93 9.72
CA ALA A 52 -3.12 -8.86 9.39
C ALA A 52 -2.74 -10.32 9.71
N CYS A 53 -1.53 -10.73 9.36
CA CYS A 53 -1.03 -12.07 9.66
C CYS A 53 -0.99 -12.33 11.17
N GLN A 54 -0.56 -11.35 11.94
CA GLN A 54 -0.53 -11.44 13.40
C GLN A 54 -1.94 -11.60 13.97
N LYS A 55 -2.87 -10.79 13.50
CA LYS A 55 -4.24 -10.82 14.00
C LYS A 55 -4.97 -12.12 13.65
N LEU A 56 -4.79 -12.60 12.42
CA LEU A 56 -5.48 -13.80 11.93
C LEU A 56 -4.77 -15.10 12.28
N GLY A 57 -3.54 -15.03 12.78
CA GLY A 57 -2.79 -16.19 13.21
C GLY A 57 -2.25 -17.06 12.07
N GLY A 58 -2.04 -16.48 10.89
CA GLY A 58 -1.50 -17.23 9.75
C GLY A 58 -1.08 -16.30 8.62
N TRP A 59 -0.34 -16.82 7.65
CA TRP A 59 0.23 -16.02 6.57
C TRP A 59 -0.62 -16.00 5.30
N ARG A 60 -1.61 -16.88 5.18
CA ARG A 60 -2.48 -16.94 4.00
C ARG A 60 -3.67 -16.00 4.18
N LEU A 61 -3.75 -14.98 3.32
CA LEU A 61 -4.78 -13.96 3.41
C LEU A 61 -5.75 -14.04 2.21
N TRP A 62 -6.09 -15.24 1.80
CA TRP A 62 -6.87 -15.51 0.58
C TRP A 62 -8.34 -15.09 0.61
N ASN A 63 -8.89 -14.81 1.78
CA ASN A 63 -10.26 -14.27 1.91
C ASN A 63 -10.24 -12.76 2.17
N CYS A 64 -9.09 -12.11 1.94
CA CYS A 64 -8.91 -10.70 2.24
C CYS A 64 -8.78 -9.87 0.97
N GLU A 65 -9.01 -8.57 1.14
CA GLU A 65 -8.77 -7.57 0.11
C GLU A 65 -7.87 -6.51 0.72
N ILE A 66 -6.92 -5.98 -0.06
CA ILE A 66 -6.07 -4.88 0.39
C ILE A 66 -6.43 -3.61 -0.37
N TYR A 67 -6.55 -2.51 0.38
CA TYR A 67 -6.76 -1.17 -0.16
C TYR A 67 -5.55 -0.33 0.22
N VAL A 68 -4.93 0.31 -0.77
CA VAL A 68 -3.74 1.13 -0.55
C VAL A 68 -3.86 2.43 -1.34
N THR A 69 -3.36 3.52 -0.79
CA THR A 69 -3.53 4.84 -1.41
C THR A 69 -2.62 5.06 -2.62
N LEU A 70 -1.54 4.28 -2.75
CA LEU A 70 -0.60 4.37 -3.86
C LEU A 70 -0.39 2.98 -4.47
N GLU A 71 -0.26 2.92 -5.78
CA GLU A 71 0.04 1.68 -6.49
C GLU A 71 1.26 0.97 -5.87
N PRO A 72 1.14 -0.34 -5.54
CA PRO A 72 2.26 -1.06 -4.94
C PRO A 72 3.51 -1.10 -5.81
N CYS A 73 4.67 -0.95 -5.18
CA CYS A 73 5.98 -1.13 -5.79
C CYS A 73 6.28 -2.62 -5.97
N PRO A 74 7.41 -2.99 -6.64
CA PRO A 74 7.72 -4.42 -6.83
C PRO A 74 7.82 -5.22 -5.54
N MET A 75 8.41 -4.66 -4.48
CA MET A 75 8.52 -5.32 -3.18
C MET A 75 7.13 -5.62 -2.61
N CYS A 76 6.24 -4.63 -2.64
CA CYS A 76 4.90 -4.77 -2.06
C CYS A 76 3.99 -5.65 -2.93
N ALA A 77 4.09 -5.54 -4.25
CA ALA A 77 3.35 -6.44 -5.13
C ALA A 77 3.77 -7.90 -4.89
N GLY A 78 5.08 -8.14 -4.71
CA GLY A 78 5.59 -9.46 -4.34
C GLY A 78 5.08 -9.93 -2.98
N ALA A 79 5.01 -9.03 -2.01
CA ALA A 79 4.47 -9.35 -0.68
C ALA A 79 2.99 -9.75 -0.75
N ILE A 80 2.21 -9.07 -1.58
CA ILE A 80 0.79 -9.38 -1.81
C ILE A 80 0.64 -10.77 -2.43
N ILE A 81 1.47 -11.09 -3.44
CA ILE A 81 1.49 -12.42 -4.04
C ILE A 81 1.83 -13.48 -2.99
N ASN A 82 2.86 -13.21 -2.19
CA ASN A 82 3.33 -14.11 -1.15
C ASN A 82 2.27 -14.39 -0.08
N ALA A 83 1.49 -13.39 0.27
CA ALA A 83 0.43 -13.50 1.26
C ALA A 83 -0.86 -14.10 0.69
N HIS A 84 -0.93 -14.33 -0.62
CA HIS A 84 -2.09 -14.85 -1.33
C HIS A 84 -3.34 -13.97 -1.16
N ILE A 85 -3.16 -12.66 -1.22
CA ILE A 85 -4.28 -11.71 -1.21
C ILE A 85 -4.87 -11.64 -2.64
N PRO A 86 -6.13 -12.05 -2.85
CA PRO A 86 -6.65 -12.17 -4.21
C PRO A 86 -7.04 -10.84 -4.87
N LYS A 87 -7.33 -9.81 -4.08
CA LYS A 87 -7.80 -8.53 -4.64
C LYS A 87 -7.06 -7.35 -4.04
N VAL A 88 -6.64 -6.43 -4.93
CA VAL A 88 -5.89 -5.23 -4.59
C VAL A 88 -6.59 -4.02 -5.19
N TYR A 89 -6.90 -3.04 -4.36
CA TYR A 89 -7.46 -1.77 -4.81
C TYR A 89 -6.47 -0.66 -4.45
N PHE A 90 -6.08 0.16 -5.43
CA PHE A 90 -5.17 1.26 -5.13
C PHE A 90 -5.69 2.59 -5.69
N GLY A 91 -5.25 3.69 -5.08
CA GLY A 91 -5.70 5.02 -5.43
C GLY A 91 -4.86 5.64 -6.54
N ALA A 92 -3.75 6.26 -6.19
CA ALA A 92 -2.88 6.93 -7.15
C ALA A 92 -1.99 5.93 -7.88
N TYR A 93 -1.67 6.24 -9.14
CA TYR A 93 -0.69 5.49 -9.92
C TYR A 93 0.72 5.98 -9.58
N ASP A 94 1.67 5.07 -9.49
CA ASP A 94 3.07 5.41 -9.22
C ASP A 94 3.85 5.34 -10.53
N LEU A 95 4.17 6.51 -11.09
CA LEU A 95 4.84 6.61 -12.38
C LEU A 95 6.30 6.16 -12.35
N LYS A 96 6.89 6.06 -11.17
CA LYS A 96 8.30 5.70 -11.00
C LYS A 96 8.50 4.25 -10.61
N ASN A 97 7.61 3.70 -9.78
CA ASN A 97 7.80 2.38 -9.16
C ASN A 97 6.57 1.48 -9.21
N GLY A 98 5.52 1.89 -9.90
CA GLY A 98 4.27 1.12 -9.92
C GLY A 98 4.41 -0.24 -10.59
N ALA A 99 4.10 -1.29 -9.85
CA ALA A 99 4.25 -2.66 -10.31
C ALA A 99 2.93 -3.40 -10.54
N CYS A 100 1.82 -2.65 -10.55
CA CYS A 100 0.47 -3.19 -10.77
C CYS A 100 -0.15 -2.64 -12.06
N GLY A 101 0.68 -2.30 -13.04
CA GLY A 101 0.23 -1.86 -14.36
C GLY A 101 0.97 -0.67 -14.94
N THR A 102 1.65 0.15 -14.13
CA THR A 102 2.28 1.38 -14.62
C THR A 102 3.65 1.12 -15.26
N ILE A 103 4.64 0.64 -14.48
CA ILE A 103 5.96 0.29 -15.03
C ILE A 103 5.92 -1.16 -15.51
N THR A 104 5.37 -2.03 -14.70
CA THR A 104 5.16 -3.44 -15.02
C THR A 104 3.92 -3.92 -14.28
N ASN A 105 3.47 -5.13 -14.58
CA ASN A 105 2.37 -5.74 -13.83
C ASN A 105 2.79 -7.13 -13.36
N LEU A 106 3.26 -7.22 -12.12
CA LEU A 106 3.70 -8.49 -11.54
C LEU A 106 2.55 -9.49 -11.40
N PHE A 107 1.31 -9.00 -11.31
CA PHE A 107 0.14 -9.88 -11.15
C PHE A 107 -0.23 -10.60 -12.45
N GLN A 108 0.32 -10.17 -13.59
CA GLN A 108 0.10 -10.83 -14.88
C GLN A 108 1.24 -11.80 -15.26
N MET A 109 2.29 -11.84 -14.45
CA MET A 109 3.39 -12.78 -14.68
C MET A 109 2.99 -14.19 -14.21
N PRO A 110 3.64 -15.24 -14.78
CA PRO A 110 3.21 -16.62 -14.52
C PRO A 110 3.68 -17.16 -13.17
N PHE A 111 3.43 -16.40 -12.09
CA PHE A 111 3.64 -16.89 -10.74
C PHE A 111 2.47 -17.79 -10.32
N ASN A 112 2.68 -18.61 -9.29
CA ASN A 112 1.67 -19.56 -8.81
C ASN A 112 0.36 -18.89 -8.40
N PHE A 113 0.43 -17.67 -7.90
CA PHE A 113 -0.74 -16.93 -7.43
C PHE A 113 -0.80 -15.59 -8.16
N LYS A 114 -1.98 -15.25 -8.69
CA LYS A 114 -2.17 -14.03 -9.47
C LYS A 114 -3.29 -13.19 -8.86
N PRO A 115 -2.95 -12.18 -8.06
CA PRO A 115 -3.95 -11.22 -7.59
C PRO A 115 -4.57 -10.42 -8.74
N GLU A 116 -5.78 -9.93 -8.53
CA GLU A 116 -6.40 -8.97 -9.43
C GLU A 116 -6.28 -7.57 -8.82
N SER A 117 -5.97 -6.56 -9.64
CA SER A 117 -5.86 -5.20 -9.16
C SER A 117 -6.79 -4.26 -9.90
N VAL A 118 -7.31 -3.27 -9.17
CA VAL A 118 -8.10 -2.17 -9.70
C VAL A 118 -7.49 -0.87 -9.18
N GLY A 119 -7.05 -0.02 -10.11
CA GLY A 119 -6.46 1.27 -9.78
C GLY A 119 -7.41 2.43 -9.96
N GLY A 120 -7.00 3.59 -9.48
CA GLY A 120 -7.75 4.84 -9.66
C GLY A 120 -8.87 5.04 -8.64
N ILE A 121 -8.91 4.26 -7.56
CA ILE A 121 -9.91 4.41 -6.51
C ILE A 121 -9.60 5.66 -5.70
N MET A 122 -10.47 6.67 -5.76
CA MET A 122 -10.26 7.97 -5.12
C MET A 122 -8.88 8.55 -5.50
N GLN A 123 -8.56 8.46 -6.79
CA GLN A 123 -7.23 8.81 -7.31
C GLN A 123 -6.83 10.24 -6.99
N GLU A 124 -7.76 11.19 -7.13
CA GLU A 124 -7.46 12.60 -6.90
C GLU A 124 -7.08 12.88 -5.46
N GLU A 125 -7.84 12.35 -4.51
CA GLU A 125 -7.58 12.51 -3.08
C GLU A 125 -6.24 11.88 -2.70
N CYS A 126 -5.97 10.68 -3.20
CA CYS A 126 -4.71 9.98 -2.91
C CYS A 126 -3.52 10.71 -3.51
N SER A 127 -3.63 11.18 -4.75
CA SER A 127 -2.57 11.94 -5.43
C SER A 127 -2.29 13.25 -4.72
N LYS A 128 -3.33 13.92 -4.25
CA LYS A 128 -3.20 15.22 -3.56
C LYS A 128 -2.41 15.08 -2.25
N LEU A 129 -2.63 14.01 -1.51
CA LEU A 129 -1.85 13.76 -0.28
C LEU A 129 -0.34 13.74 -0.58
N LEU A 130 0.04 13.05 -1.63
CA LEU A 130 1.46 12.94 -2.04
C LEU A 130 1.99 14.28 -2.53
N THR A 131 1.24 14.95 -3.40
CA THR A 131 1.63 16.25 -3.98
C THR A 131 1.84 17.28 -2.86
N ASP A 132 0.89 17.37 -1.94
CA ASP A 132 0.95 18.33 -0.83
C ASP A 132 2.13 18.03 0.10
N PHE A 133 2.39 16.76 0.39
CA PHE A 133 3.52 16.37 1.23
C PHE A 133 4.86 16.78 0.61
N PHE A 134 5.08 16.47 -0.66
CA PHE A 134 6.34 16.80 -1.33
C PHE A 134 6.49 18.30 -1.53
N LYS A 135 5.41 19.02 -1.76
CA LYS A 135 5.42 20.48 -1.84
C LYS A 135 5.84 21.09 -0.50
N ASN A 136 5.25 20.63 0.60
CA ASN A 136 5.61 21.10 1.94
C ASN A 136 7.04 20.78 2.29
N LEU A 137 7.53 19.62 1.89
CA LEU A 137 8.90 19.21 2.12
C LEU A 137 9.89 20.13 1.40
N ARG A 138 9.60 20.50 0.16
CA ARG A 138 10.43 21.45 -0.61
C ARG A 138 10.43 22.83 0.04
N ASN A 139 9.28 23.30 0.53
CA ASN A 139 9.17 24.59 1.19
C ASN A 139 9.97 24.65 2.49
N LYS A 140 10.06 23.54 3.22
CA LYS A 140 10.86 23.46 4.45
C LYS A 140 12.37 23.50 4.20
N LYS A 141 12.81 23.15 2.98
CA LYS A 141 14.22 23.13 2.60
C LYS A 141 14.71 24.48 2.05
N SER A 142 13.79 25.36 1.77
CA SER A 142 14.13 26.72 1.33
C SER A 142 14.08 27.72 2.53
#